data_9e0782c721f2aae8636c0f0d33daf44a
#
_entry.id   9e0782c721f2aae8636c0f0d33daf44a
#
_cell.length_a   1.000
_cell.length_b   1.000
_cell.length_c   1.000
_cell.angle_alpha   90.00
_cell.angle_beta   90.00
_cell.angle_gamma   90.00
#
_symmetry.space_group_name_H-M   'P 1'
#
loop_
_entity.id
_entity.type
_entity.pdbx_description
1 polymer ?
#
loop_
_entity_poly.entity_id
_entity_poly.type
_entity_poly.pdbx_seq_one_letter_code
_entity_poly.pdbx_strand_id
1 'polypeptide(L)'
;MRRGGAVASALVRNQELLDHAKPYWNYEDIGVFFLVLVLLGSVLHFLVRLRLLQRSELIDPSFGLQFAVVASLSLALYLVLKIRHHQPVLQPLGWVWPRTAHVVVALIGGISLASVVALYLHFRNETTPAVPIIELLVLGFVLGPILEESLFRGCLLPLLAQTTGNVAAVILTALLFALFHQPTDLAHWVSFTATGVAYGWIRVTSRSTTAGAVMHATYNLGLFLIS
;
A
#
# COMPACT_ATOMS: atom_id res chain seq x y z
N MET A 1 -14.05 -42.37 -22.45
CA MET A 1 -13.51 -41.14 -23.15
C MET A 1 -14.03 -39.79 -22.65
N ARG A 2 -14.75 -39.67 -21.50
CA ARG A 2 -15.30 -38.32 -21.03
C ARG A 2 -14.43 -37.56 -20.00
N ARG A 3 -13.36 -38.14 -19.47
CA ARG A 3 -12.53 -37.48 -18.43
C ARG A 3 -11.49 -36.49 -18.97
N GLY A 4 -11.05 -36.63 -20.24
CA GLY A 4 -10.06 -35.75 -20.84
C GLY A 4 -10.57 -34.32 -21.13
N GLY A 5 -11.87 -34.20 -21.49
CA GLY A 5 -12.47 -32.90 -21.80
C GLY A 5 -12.66 -31.98 -20.59
N ALA A 6 -12.94 -32.55 -19.40
CA ALA A 6 -13.11 -31.78 -18.18
C ALA A 6 -11.79 -31.23 -17.64
N VAL A 7 -10.70 -31.99 -17.78
CA VAL A 7 -9.36 -31.52 -17.38
C VAL A 7 -8.85 -30.43 -18.33
N ALA A 8 -9.05 -30.61 -19.64
CA ALA A 8 -8.65 -29.61 -20.63
C ALA A 8 -9.45 -28.29 -20.47
N SER A 9 -10.77 -28.35 -20.22
CA SER A 9 -11.59 -27.17 -19.97
C SER A 9 -11.24 -26.48 -18.65
N ALA A 10 -10.84 -27.23 -17.61
CA ALA A 10 -10.36 -26.66 -16.35
C ALA A 10 -9.00 -25.98 -16.49
N LEU A 11 -8.09 -26.54 -17.29
CA LEU A 11 -6.79 -25.96 -17.61
C LEU A 11 -6.93 -24.67 -18.44
N VAL A 12 -7.78 -24.66 -19.46
CA VAL A 12 -8.08 -23.47 -20.26
C VAL A 12 -8.71 -22.38 -19.40
N ARG A 13 -9.70 -22.72 -18.57
CA ARG A 13 -10.32 -21.76 -17.64
C ARG A 13 -9.31 -21.21 -16.61
N ASN A 14 -8.39 -22.04 -16.11
CA ASN A 14 -7.32 -21.59 -15.21
C ASN A 14 -6.31 -20.68 -15.93
N GLN A 15 -5.99 -20.95 -17.19
CA GLN A 15 -5.13 -20.09 -17.99
C GLN A 15 -5.80 -18.75 -18.30
N GLU A 16 -7.07 -18.74 -18.68
CA GLU A 16 -7.86 -17.51 -18.86
C GLU A 16 -7.93 -16.69 -17.57
N LEU A 17 -8.14 -17.33 -16.40
CA LEU A 17 -8.12 -16.67 -15.11
C LEU A 17 -6.74 -16.10 -14.75
N LEU A 18 -5.67 -16.75 -15.18
CA LEU A 18 -4.28 -16.26 -14.98
C LEU A 18 -3.96 -15.12 -15.96
N ASP A 19 -4.45 -15.16 -17.19
CA ASP A 19 -4.27 -14.08 -18.16
C ASP A 19 -5.08 -12.82 -17.79
N HIS A 20 -6.26 -12.97 -17.19
CA HIS A 20 -7.02 -11.86 -16.61
C HIS A 20 -6.41 -11.31 -15.32
N ALA A 21 -5.44 -12.01 -14.70
CA ALA A 21 -4.74 -11.57 -13.49
C ALA A 21 -3.46 -10.76 -13.79
N LYS A 22 -3.04 -10.69 -15.04
CA LYS A 22 -1.86 -9.88 -15.40
C LYS A 22 -2.23 -8.40 -15.37
N PRO A 23 -1.44 -7.54 -14.70
CA PRO A 23 -1.66 -6.11 -14.75
C PRO A 23 -1.48 -5.61 -16.19
N TYR A 24 -2.34 -4.67 -16.61
CA TYR A 24 -2.23 -4.01 -17.92
C TYR A 24 -1.15 -2.91 -17.94
N TRP A 25 -0.68 -2.48 -16.76
CA TRP A 25 0.44 -1.54 -16.64
C TRP A 25 1.78 -2.26 -16.71
N ASN A 26 2.81 -1.49 -17.06
CA ASN A 26 4.17 -1.97 -17.24
C ASN A 26 5.18 -1.07 -16.52
N TYR A 27 6.49 -1.33 -16.72
CA TYR A 27 7.55 -0.55 -16.08
C TYR A 27 7.63 0.91 -16.57
N GLU A 28 7.21 1.19 -17.80
CA GLU A 28 7.12 2.57 -18.32
C GLU A 28 6.06 3.37 -17.55
N ASP A 29 4.94 2.72 -17.20
CA ASP A 29 3.88 3.33 -16.40
C ASP A 29 4.37 3.71 -15.01
N ILE A 30 5.24 2.89 -14.41
CA ILE A 30 5.91 3.23 -13.15
C ILE A 30 6.80 4.46 -13.32
N GLY A 31 7.57 4.53 -14.41
CA GLY A 31 8.37 5.71 -14.75
C GLY A 31 7.51 6.96 -14.89
N VAL A 32 6.40 6.87 -15.64
CA VAL A 32 5.45 7.98 -15.80
C VAL A 32 4.81 8.36 -14.46
N PHE A 33 4.44 7.39 -13.62
CA PHE A 33 3.91 7.64 -12.29
C PHE A 33 4.88 8.48 -11.43
N PHE A 34 6.15 8.09 -11.35
CA PHE A 34 7.15 8.85 -10.60
C PHE A 34 7.41 10.24 -11.19
N LEU A 35 7.43 10.37 -12.53
CA LEU A 35 7.54 11.67 -13.17
C LEU A 35 6.38 12.60 -12.80
N VAL A 36 5.15 12.10 -12.89
CA VAL A 36 3.94 12.86 -12.50
C VAL A 36 4.00 13.21 -11.01
N LEU A 37 4.40 12.28 -10.16
CA LEU A 37 4.52 12.51 -8.72
C LEU A 37 5.55 13.60 -8.39
N VAL A 38 6.72 13.60 -9.05
CA VAL A 38 7.76 14.63 -8.88
C VAL A 38 7.23 16.00 -9.33
N LEU A 39 6.54 16.06 -10.46
CA LEU A 39 5.95 17.32 -10.96
C LEU A 39 4.89 17.86 -9.99
N LEU A 40 3.96 17.00 -9.54
CA LEU A 40 2.93 17.39 -8.56
C LEU A 40 3.56 17.80 -7.23
N GLY A 41 4.53 17.03 -6.74
CA GLY A 41 5.28 17.37 -5.52
C GLY A 41 6.03 18.71 -5.62
N SER A 42 6.62 19.01 -6.77
CA SER A 42 7.31 20.28 -7.02
C SER A 42 6.34 21.45 -7.02
N VAL A 43 5.19 21.30 -7.67
CA VAL A 43 4.11 22.32 -7.66
C VAL A 43 3.61 22.55 -6.24
N LEU A 44 3.35 21.46 -5.51
CA LEU A 44 2.90 21.54 -4.13
C LEU A 44 3.94 22.24 -3.23
N HIS A 45 5.21 21.83 -3.32
CA HIS A 45 6.30 22.47 -2.59
C HIS A 45 6.37 23.98 -2.88
N PHE A 46 6.23 24.38 -4.15
CA PHE A 46 6.19 25.77 -4.55
C PHE A 46 4.99 26.53 -3.94
N LEU A 47 3.78 25.93 -3.97
CA LEU A 47 2.58 26.52 -3.36
C LEU A 47 2.71 26.68 -1.84
N VAL A 48 3.30 25.69 -1.16
CA VAL A 48 3.59 25.77 0.28
C VAL A 48 4.60 26.90 0.56
N ARG A 49 5.66 27.00 -0.26
CA ARG A 49 6.64 28.10 -0.17
C ARG A 49 6.01 29.49 -0.37
N LEU A 50 5.04 29.63 -1.26
CA LEU A 50 4.28 30.87 -1.44
C LEU A 50 3.32 31.18 -0.28
N ARG A 51 3.28 30.36 0.77
CA ARG A 51 2.38 30.47 1.94
C ARG A 51 0.89 30.53 1.58
N LEU A 52 0.51 30.09 0.39
CA LEU A 52 -0.90 30.08 -0.04
C LEU A 52 -1.74 29.11 0.76
N LEU A 53 -1.13 27.98 1.21
CA LEU A 53 -1.77 26.96 2.03
C LEU A 53 -1.65 27.23 3.53
N GLN A 54 -0.76 28.13 3.96
CA GLN A 54 -0.52 28.44 5.39
C GLN A 54 -1.49 29.48 5.97
N ARG A 55 -2.39 30.05 5.17
CA ARG A 55 -3.34 31.10 5.61
C ARG A 55 -4.61 30.56 6.28
N SER A 56 -4.78 29.26 6.38
CA SER A 56 -5.94 28.67 7.03
C SER A 56 -5.60 28.41 8.51
N GLU A 57 -6.14 29.18 9.41
CA GLU A 57 -6.06 28.96 10.87
C GLU A 57 -6.79 27.67 11.31
N LEU A 58 -7.51 27.03 10.39
CA LEU A 58 -8.37 25.87 10.66
C LEU A 58 -7.65 24.53 10.43
N ILE A 59 -6.52 24.51 9.73
CA ILE A 59 -5.81 23.27 9.37
C ILE A 59 -4.36 23.39 9.82
N ASP A 60 -3.91 22.41 10.60
CA ASP A 60 -2.49 22.28 10.93
C ASP A 60 -1.67 22.18 9.62
N PRO A 61 -0.61 22.99 9.45
CA PRO A 61 0.20 22.97 8.22
C PRO A 61 0.80 21.59 7.91
N SER A 62 1.11 20.77 8.93
CA SER A 62 1.63 19.41 8.75
C SER A 62 0.56 18.49 8.16
N PHE A 63 -0.66 18.56 8.65
CA PHE A 63 -1.81 17.82 8.12
C PHE A 63 -2.10 18.23 6.67
N GLY A 64 -2.12 19.52 6.39
CA GLY A 64 -2.32 20.04 5.03
C GLY A 64 -1.27 19.50 4.05
N LEU A 65 0.01 19.45 4.45
CA LEU A 65 1.09 18.91 3.63
C LEU A 65 0.93 17.41 3.40
N GLN A 66 0.66 16.62 4.44
CA GLN A 66 0.45 15.18 4.33
C GLN A 66 -0.75 14.86 3.43
N PHE A 67 -1.87 15.56 3.64
CA PHE A 67 -3.06 15.40 2.79
C PHE A 67 -2.75 15.71 1.32
N ALA A 68 -1.97 16.74 1.05
CA ALA A 68 -1.59 17.10 -0.30
C ALA A 68 -0.65 16.06 -0.95
N VAL A 69 0.27 15.46 -0.20
CA VAL A 69 1.09 14.32 -0.67
C VAL A 69 0.19 13.14 -1.03
N VAL A 70 -0.74 12.78 -0.16
CA VAL A 70 -1.72 11.71 -0.38
C VAL A 70 -2.58 11.98 -1.62
N ALA A 71 -3.07 13.22 -1.78
CA ALA A 71 -3.84 13.63 -2.96
C ALA A 71 -3.01 13.55 -4.25
N SER A 72 -1.73 13.94 -4.20
CA SER A 72 -0.81 13.86 -5.34
C SER A 72 -0.55 12.41 -5.76
N LEU A 73 -0.32 11.51 -4.80
CA LEU A 73 -0.18 10.08 -5.05
C LEU A 73 -1.44 9.49 -5.69
N SER A 74 -2.62 9.83 -5.14
CA SER A 74 -3.92 9.39 -5.67
C SER A 74 -4.12 9.85 -7.11
N LEU A 75 -3.84 11.13 -7.36
CA LEU A 75 -3.99 11.71 -8.69
C LEU A 75 -3.00 11.08 -9.69
N ALA A 76 -1.74 10.88 -9.30
CA ALA A 76 -0.75 10.23 -10.15
C ALA A 76 -1.18 8.80 -10.53
N LEU A 77 -1.63 7.99 -9.55
CA LEU A 77 -2.18 6.65 -9.81
C LEU A 77 -3.39 6.71 -10.75
N TYR A 78 -4.32 7.63 -10.51
CA TYR A 78 -5.50 7.78 -11.35
C TYR A 78 -5.14 8.18 -12.78
N LEU A 79 -4.24 9.15 -12.97
CA LEU A 79 -3.80 9.59 -14.29
C LEU A 79 -3.14 8.45 -15.07
N VAL A 80 -2.24 7.71 -14.44
CA VAL A 80 -1.56 6.60 -15.11
C VAL A 80 -2.50 5.44 -15.39
N LEU A 81 -3.24 4.96 -14.39
CA LEU A 81 -4.02 3.74 -14.56
C LEU A 81 -5.34 3.97 -15.28
N LYS A 82 -6.03 5.09 -15.04
CA LYS A 82 -7.35 5.34 -15.61
C LYS A 82 -7.31 6.17 -16.88
N ILE A 83 -6.59 7.29 -16.88
CA ILE A 83 -6.60 8.22 -18.01
C ILE A 83 -5.74 7.67 -19.14
N ARG A 84 -4.50 7.20 -18.85
CA ARG A 84 -3.59 6.69 -19.89
C ARG A 84 -4.10 5.40 -20.54
N HIS A 85 -4.65 4.47 -19.75
CA HIS A 85 -5.06 3.15 -20.25
C HIS A 85 -6.56 3.00 -20.50
N HIS A 86 -7.40 3.90 -19.99
CA HIS A 86 -8.87 3.83 -20.09
C HIS A 86 -9.48 2.54 -19.51
N GLN A 87 -8.78 1.89 -18.58
CA GLN A 87 -9.14 0.62 -17.97
C GLN A 87 -9.72 0.80 -16.55
N PRO A 88 -10.46 -0.17 -16.03
CA PRO A 88 -10.85 -0.16 -14.61
C PRO A 88 -9.61 -0.25 -13.73
N VAL A 89 -9.63 0.44 -12.57
CA VAL A 89 -8.48 0.54 -11.66
C VAL A 89 -8.57 -0.47 -10.51
N LEU A 90 -9.72 -0.58 -9.87
CA LEU A 90 -9.84 -1.30 -8.59
C LEU A 90 -9.59 -2.80 -8.73
N GLN A 91 -10.25 -3.46 -9.68
CA GLN A 91 -10.15 -4.90 -9.84
C GLN A 91 -8.74 -5.37 -10.24
N PRO A 92 -8.06 -4.77 -11.23
CA PRO A 92 -6.67 -5.14 -11.55
C PRO A 92 -5.68 -4.87 -10.42
N LEU A 93 -5.90 -3.83 -9.60
CA LEU A 93 -5.13 -3.59 -8.38
C LEU A 93 -5.43 -4.61 -7.26
N GLY A 94 -6.38 -5.53 -7.47
CA GLY A 94 -6.72 -6.55 -6.49
C GLY A 94 -7.61 -6.06 -5.35
N TRP A 95 -8.33 -4.94 -5.53
CA TRP A 95 -9.35 -4.47 -4.59
C TRP A 95 -10.60 -5.35 -4.70
N VAL A 96 -10.45 -6.58 -4.20
CA VAL A 96 -11.51 -7.59 -4.12
C VAL A 96 -11.65 -8.05 -2.67
N TRP A 97 -12.87 -8.39 -2.26
CA TRP A 97 -13.11 -8.85 -0.89
C TRP A 97 -12.46 -10.23 -0.69
N PRO A 98 -11.60 -10.42 0.32
CA PRO A 98 -10.95 -11.70 0.58
C PRO A 98 -11.90 -12.68 1.28
N ARG A 99 -11.49 -13.96 1.36
CA ARG A 99 -12.19 -14.93 2.20
C ARG A 99 -12.14 -14.52 3.68
N THR A 100 -13.15 -14.86 4.46
CA THR A 100 -13.23 -14.51 5.91
C THR A 100 -11.99 -14.93 6.69
N ALA A 101 -11.42 -16.11 6.38
CA ALA A 101 -10.18 -16.57 7.02
C ALA A 101 -9.01 -15.59 6.82
N HIS A 102 -8.88 -14.98 5.63
CA HIS A 102 -7.83 -13.99 5.37
C HIS A 102 -8.11 -12.65 6.09
N VAL A 103 -9.39 -12.29 6.27
CA VAL A 103 -9.74 -11.11 7.09
C VAL A 103 -9.32 -11.34 8.54
N VAL A 104 -9.61 -12.51 9.10
CA VAL A 104 -9.19 -12.86 10.47
C VAL A 104 -7.66 -12.85 10.59
N VAL A 105 -6.95 -13.44 9.64
CA VAL A 105 -5.47 -13.40 9.61
C VAL A 105 -4.95 -11.97 9.51
N ALA A 106 -5.59 -11.11 8.71
CA ALA A 106 -5.22 -9.71 8.58
C ALA A 106 -5.38 -8.95 9.91
N LEU A 107 -6.51 -9.13 10.59
CA LEU A 107 -6.78 -8.49 11.88
C LEU A 107 -5.79 -8.95 12.96
N ILE A 108 -5.64 -10.27 13.13
CA ILE A 108 -4.70 -10.82 14.11
C ILE A 108 -3.26 -10.43 13.79
N GLY A 109 -2.87 -10.51 12.53
CA GLY A 109 -1.54 -10.15 12.07
C GLY A 109 -1.22 -8.67 12.30
N GLY A 110 -2.16 -7.77 12.01
CA GLY A 110 -2.01 -6.34 12.26
C GLY A 110 -1.81 -6.02 13.74
N ILE A 111 -2.67 -6.60 14.62
CA ILE A 111 -2.54 -6.44 16.09
C ILE A 111 -1.20 -7.01 16.58
N SER A 112 -0.82 -8.20 16.13
CA SER A 112 0.43 -8.84 16.56
C SER A 112 1.66 -8.01 16.17
N LEU A 113 1.69 -7.51 14.94
CA LEU A 113 2.77 -6.61 14.47
C LEU A 113 2.82 -5.33 15.29
N ALA A 114 1.66 -4.70 15.56
CA ALA A 114 1.59 -3.50 16.39
C ALA A 114 2.11 -3.77 17.81
N SER A 115 1.73 -4.89 18.41
CA SER A 115 2.19 -5.28 19.75
C SER A 115 3.70 -5.48 19.81
N VAL A 116 4.29 -6.13 18.80
CA VAL A 116 5.74 -6.34 18.73
C VAL A 116 6.49 -5.01 18.57
N VAL A 117 5.99 -4.12 17.70
CA VAL A 117 6.62 -2.81 17.50
C VAL A 117 6.45 -1.91 18.73
N ALA A 118 5.26 -1.88 19.35
CA ALA A 118 5.03 -1.12 20.57
C ALA A 118 5.93 -1.60 21.73
N LEU A 119 6.08 -2.91 21.89
CA LEU A 119 6.98 -3.49 22.89
C LEU A 119 8.44 -3.09 22.62
N TYR A 120 8.86 -3.11 21.36
CA TYR A 120 10.19 -2.67 20.96
C TYR A 120 10.42 -1.18 21.27
N LEU A 121 9.47 -0.29 20.92
CA LEU A 121 9.55 1.14 21.22
C LEU A 121 9.60 1.39 22.73
N HIS A 122 8.81 0.63 23.52
CA HIS A 122 8.83 0.69 24.98
C HIS A 122 10.22 0.38 25.56
N PHE A 123 10.89 -0.68 25.08
CA PHE A 123 12.26 -1.02 25.52
C PHE A 123 13.30 0.03 25.12
N ARG A 124 13.03 0.80 24.05
CA ARG A 124 13.92 1.91 23.63
C ARG A 124 13.60 3.24 24.32
N ASN A 125 12.59 3.29 25.18
CA ASN A 125 12.05 4.54 25.73
C ASN A 125 11.68 5.57 24.63
N GLU A 126 11.27 5.10 23.46
CA GLU A 126 10.78 5.94 22.38
C GLU A 126 9.25 6.05 22.49
N THR A 127 8.75 7.27 22.37
CA THR A 127 7.30 7.53 22.32
C THR A 127 6.85 7.75 20.89
N THR A 128 5.68 7.24 20.53
CA THR A 128 5.05 7.63 19.27
C THR A 128 4.63 9.09 19.35
N PRO A 129 4.86 9.89 18.30
CA PRO A 129 4.40 11.27 18.26
C PRO A 129 2.88 11.33 18.48
N ALA A 130 2.42 12.29 19.29
CA ALA A 130 0.99 12.56 19.41
C ALA A 130 0.47 13.09 18.07
N VAL A 131 -0.44 12.34 17.44
CA VAL A 131 -1.07 12.70 16.18
C VAL A 131 -2.52 13.13 16.45
N PRO A 132 -3.01 14.24 15.88
CA PRO A 132 -4.40 14.63 16.02
C PRO A 132 -5.34 13.51 15.56
N ILE A 133 -6.40 13.23 16.32
CA ILE A 133 -7.29 12.10 16.07
C ILE A 133 -7.89 12.11 14.65
N ILE A 134 -8.20 13.29 14.10
CA ILE A 134 -8.72 13.42 12.73
C ILE A 134 -7.66 13.02 11.71
N GLU A 135 -6.41 13.46 11.90
CA GLU A 135 -5.29 13.09 11.03
C GLU A 135 -5.08 11.58 11.04
N LEU A 136 -5.06 10.98 12.20
CA LEU A 136 -4.95 9.55 12.39
C LEU A 136 -6.09 8.77 11.70
N LEU A 137 -7.35 9.20 11.92
CA LEU A 137 -8.50 8.54 11.31
C LEU A 137 -8.50 8.65 9.79
N VAL A 138 -8.19 9.82 9.24
CA VAL A 138 -8.24 10.06 7.80
C VAL A 138 -6.98 9.51 7.11
N LEU A 139 -5.80 9.88 7.56
CA LEU A 139 -4.54 9.49 6.92
C LEU A 139 -4.05 8.12 7.40
N GLY A 140 -4.04 7.87 8.70
CA GLY A 140 -3.50 6.65 9.26
C GLY A 140 -4.35 5.40 8.99
N PHE A 141 -5.68 5.51 9.05
CA PHE A 141 -6.55 4.34 8.91
C PHE A 141 -7.19 4.17 7.55
N VAL A 142 -7.42 5.25 6.80
CA VAL A 142 -8.18 5.16 5.55
C VAL A 142 -7.29 5.45 4.35
N LEU A 143 -6.88 6.70 4.19
CA LEU A 143 -6.23 7.13 2.96
C LEU A 143 -4.82 6.57 2.79
N GLY A 144 -4.01 6.58 3.84
CA GLY A 144 -2.66 6.01 3.81
C GLY A 144 -2.67 4.54 3.40
N PRO A 145 -3.33 3.64 4.18
CA PRO A 145 -3.41 2.22 3.81
C PRO A 145 -4.00 1.97 2.43
N ILE A 146 -5.05 2.71 2.01
CA ILE A 146 -5.63 2.53 0.67
C ILE A 146 -4.61 2.86 -0.42
N LEU A 147 -3.91 3.97 -0.31
CA LEU A 147 -2.96 4.42 -1.33
C LEU A 147 -1.69 3.59 -1.35
N GLU A 148 -1.14 3.34 -0.19
CA GLU A 148 0.09 2.57 -0.06
C GLU A 148 -0.12 1.13 -0.53
N GLU A 149 -1.21 0.48 -0.11
CA GLU A 149 -1.52 -0.86 -0.60
C GLU A 149 -1.87 -0.87 -2.09
N SER A 150 -2.52 0.17 -2.62
CA SER A 150 -2.73 0.30 -4.08
C SER A 150 -1.41 0.37 -4.83
N LEU A 151 -0.46 1.17 -4.36
CA LEU A 151 0.85 1.33 -5.00
C LEU A 151 1.72 0.07 -4.84
N PHE A 152 1.95 -0.36 -3.60
CA PHE A 152 2.92 -1.42 -3.32
C PHE A 152 2.36 -2.81 -3.64
N ARG A 153 1.12 -3.14 -3.21
CA ARG A 153 0.52 -4.49 -3.34
C ARG A 153 -0.39 -4.62 -4.53
N GLY A 154 -1.01 -3.52 -4.95
CA GLY A 154 -1.86 -3.48 -6.13
C GLY A 154 -1.08 -3.31 -7.43
N CYS A 155 -0.04 -2.46 -7.43
CA CYS A 155 0.69 -2.08 -8.63
C CYS A 155 2.07 -2.73 -8.73
N LEU A 156 2.99 -2.44 -7.78
CA LEU A 156 4.39 -2.86 -7.86
C LEU A 156 4.57 -4.37 -7.66
N LEU A 157 3.94 -4.96 -6.65
CA LEU A 157 4.11 -6.39 -6.35
C LEU A 157 3.72 -7.29 -7.52
N PRO A 158 2.53 -7.18 -8.15
CA PRO A 158 2.19 -8.04 -9.28
C PRO A 158 3.07 -7.79 -10.51
N LEU A 159 3.56 -6.57 -10.71
CA LEU A 159 4.49 -6.27 -11.81
C LEU A 159 5.84 -6.95 -11.60
N LEU A 160 6.44 -6.79 -10.42
CA LEU A 160 7.71 -7.45 -10.07
C LEU A 160 7.58 -8.97 -10.08
N ALA A 161 6.45 -9.51 -9.60
CA ALA A 161 6.22 -10.96 -9.54
C ALA A 161 6.26 -11.64 -10.92
N GLN A 162 5.94 -10.92 -12.00
CA GLN A 162 6.04 -11.47 -13.37
C GLN A 162 7.48 -11.84 -13.76
N THR A 163 8.46 -11.12 -13.25
CA THR A 163 9.87 -11.31 -13.60
C THR A 163 10.68 -12.02 -12.53
N THR A 164 10.34 -11.80 -11.25
CA THR A 164 11.15 -12.30 -10.12
C THR A 164 10.47 -13.41 -9.31
N GLY A 165 9.18 -13.66 -9.55
CA GLY A 165 8.37 -14.56 -8.75
C GLY A 165 7.88 -13.90 -7.45
N ASN A 166 6.88 -14.53 -6.81
CA ASN A 166 6.15 -13.94 -5.69
C ASN A 166 7.02 -13.63 -4.47
N VAL A 167 7.94 -14.53 -4.10
CA VAL A 167 8.77 -14.36 -2.89
C VAL A 167 9.71 -13.16 -3.04
N ALA A 168 10.43 -13.09 -4.15
CA ALA A 168 11.34 -11.97 -4.42
C ALA A 168 10.56 -10.65 -4.56
N ALA A 169 9.41 -10.65 -5.22
CA ALA A 169 8.55 -9.47 -5.36
C ALA A 169 8.05 -8.95 -4.00
N VAL A 170 7.68 -9.86 -3.06
CA VAL A 170 7.28 -9.48 -1.70
C VAL A 170 8.46 -8.80 -0.98
N ILE A 171 9.66 -9.38 -1.04
CA ILE A 171 10.85 -8.81 -0.40
C ILE A 171 11.20 -7.45 -1.00
N LEU A 172 11.25 -7.34 -2.34
CA LEU A 172 11.59 -6.09 -3.03
C LEU A 172 10.57 -4.98 -2.73
N THR A 173 9.28 -5.29 -2.77
CA THR A 173 8.25 -4.29 -2.44
C THR A 173 8.25 -3.91 -0.96
N ALA A 174 8.63 -4.82 -0.05
CA ALA A 174 8.79 -4.52 1.36
C ALA A 174 9.98 -3.59 1.63
N LEU A 175 11.10 -3.79 0.93
CA LEU A 175 12.26 -2.89 1.01
C LEU A 175 11.94 -1.50 0.45
N LEU A 176 11.22 -1.43 -0.70
CA LEU A 176 10.75 -0.16 -1.26
C LEU A 176 9.75 0.53 -0.32
N PHE A 177 8.88 -0.22 0.33
CA PHE A 177 7.95 0.29 1.34
C PHE A 177 8.71 0.90 2.53
N ALA A 178 9.71 0.21 3.05
CA ALA A 178 10.57 0.72 4.11
C ALA A 178 11.30 2.01 3.66
N LEU A 179 11.91 2.00 2.48
CA LEU A 179 12.59 3.17 1.92
C LEU A 179 11.65 4.38 1.80
N PHE A 180 10.41 4.17 1.38
CA PHE A 180 9.40 5.22 1.26
C PHE A 180 9.10 5.91 2.60
N HIS A 181 9.21 5.19 3.70
CA HIS A 181 9.04 5.72 5.07
C HIS A 181 10.28 6.44 5.63
N GLN A 182 11.38 6.50 4.87
CA GLN A 182 12.61 7.21 5.24
C GLN A 182 13.13 6.86 6.65
N PRO A 183 13.32 5.55 6.96
CA PRO A 183 13.72 5.11 8.28
C PRO A 183 15.06 5.73 8.69
N THR A 184 15.16 6.17 9.94
CA THR A 184 16.32 6.89 10.48
C THR A 184 17.40 5.98 11.02
N ASP A 185 17.07 4.74 11.38
CA ASP A 185 17.99 3.74 11.91
C ASP A 185 17.64 2.32 11.46
N LEU A 186 18.52 1.36 11.78
CA LEU A 186 18.35 -0.04 11.39
C LEU A 186 17.06 -0.66 11.94
N ALA A 187 16.62 -0.26 13.11
CA ALA A 187 15.44 -0.85 13.73
C ALA A 187 14.16 -0.39 13.05
N HIS A 188 14.06 0.87 12.67
CA HIS A 188 12.98 1.37 11.82
C HIS A 188 13.00 0.69 10.44
N TRP A 189 14.20 0.48 9.84
CA TRP A 189 14.32 -0.30 8.62
C TRP A 189 13.75 -1.71 8.77
N VAL A 190 14.12 -2.42 9.84
CA VAL A 190 13.64 -3.77 10.12
C VAL A 190 12.12 -3.77 10.34
N SER A 191 11.59 -2.83 11.13
CA SER A 191 10.16 -2.73 11.42
C SER A 191 9.33 -2.50 10.15
N PHE A 192 9.68 -1.50 9.33
CA PHE A 192 8.96 -1.21 8.08
C PHE A 192 9.12 -2.33 7.06
N THR A 193 10.29 -2.98 7.00
CA THR A 193 10.48 -4.13 6.10
C THR A 193 9.63 -5.31 6.56
N ALA A 194 9.60 -5.63 7.86
CA ALA A 194 8.81 -6.74 8.41
C ALA A 194 7.30 -6.54 8.18
N THR A 195 6.77 -5.33 8.45
CA THR A 195 5.37 -4.98 8.13
C THR A 195 5.12 -5.07 6.63
N GLY A 196 6.05 -4.55 5.82
CA GLY A 196 6.00 -4.64 4.37
C GLY A 196 5.92 -6.07 3.84
N VAL A 197 6.71 -6.99 4.41
CA VAL A 197 6.67 -8.43 4.08
C VAL A 197 5.32 -9.04 4.47
N ALA A 198 4.81 -8.75 5.67
CA ALA A 198 3.53 -9.28 6.12
C ALA A 198 2.37 -8.87 5.21
N TYR A 199 2.30 -7.58 4.83
CA TYR A 199 1.29 -7.07 3.91
C TYR A 199 1.43 -7.67 2.50
N GLY A 200 2.67 -7.80 2.00
CA GLY A 200 2.93 -8.47 0.72
C GLY A 200 2.55 -9.94 0.74
N TRP A 201 2.86 -10.64 1.82
CA TRP A 201 2.53 -12.06 1.97
C TRP A 201 1.01 -12.32 2.00
N ILE A 202 0.27 -11.54 2.80
CA ILE A 202 -1.19 -11.69 2.82
C ILE A 202 -1.82 -11.32 1.47
N ARG A 203 -1.26 -10.34 0.74
CA ARG A 203 -1.69 -10.00 -0.62
C ARG A 203 -1.52 -11.18 -1.58
N VAL A 204 -0.38 -11.85 -1.56
CA VAL A 204 -0.11 -13.01 -2.43
C VAL A 204 -1.02 -14.18 -2.08
N THR A 205 -1.16 -14.53 -0.80
CA THR A 205 -1.93 -15.69 -0.35
C THR A 205 -3.43 -15.51 -0.49
N SER A 206 -3.95 -14.31 -0.23
CA SER A 206 -5.38 -13.98 -0.35
C SER A 206 -5.78 -13.57 -1.77
N ARG A 207 -4.82 -13.18 -2.61
CA ARG A 207 -5.04 -12.50 -3.91
C ARG A 207 -5.83 -11.19 -3.78
N SER A 208 -5.80 -10.56 -2.61
CA SER A 208 -6.61 -9.38 -2.28
C SER A 208 -5.76 -8.27 -1.67
N THR A 209 -5.76 -7.10 -2.30
CA THR A 209 -5.18 -5.87 -1.75
C THR A 209 -5.98 -5.38 -0.54
N THR A 210 -7.30 -5.67 -0.51
CA THR A 210 -8.13 -5.36 0.65
C THR A 210 -7.64 -6.07 1.92
N ALA A 211 -7.15 -7.32 1.81
CA ALA A 211 -6.59 -8.03 2.97
C ALA A 211 -5.31 -7.34 3.50
N GLY A 212 -4.44 -6.86 2.61
CA GLY A 212 -3.27 -6.04 2.99
C GLY A 212 -3.68 -4.75 3.68
N ALA A 213 -4.64 -4.02 3.10
CA ALA A 213 -5.14 -2.76 3.66
C ALA A 213 -5.80 -2.95 5.04
N VAL A 214 -6.56 -4.03 5.25
CA VAL A 214 -7.12 -4.38 6.57
C VAL A 214 -6.01 -4.63 7.58
N MET A 215 -4.98 -5.42 7.22
CA MET A 215 -3.84 -5.68 8.11
C MET A 215 -3.08 -4.40 8.45
N HIS A 216 -2.84 -3.55 7.46
CA HIS A 216 -2.16 -2.28 7.60
C HIS A 216 -2.94 -1.30 8.50
N ALA A 217 -4.22 -1.09 8.23
CA ALA A 217 -5.07 -0.23 9.05
C ALA A 217 -5.17 -0.75 10.50
N THR A 218 -5.25 -2.08 10.69
CA THR A 218 -5.29 -2.70 12.02
C THR A 218 -3.96 -2.53 12.75
N TYR A 219 -2.83 -2.62 12.05
CA TYR A 219 -1.51 -2.31 12.61
C TYR A 219 -1.42 -0.85 13.09
N ASN A 220 -1.82 0.10 12.26
CA ASN A 220 -1.80 1.53 12.62
C ASN A 220 -2.71 1.83 13.82
N LEU A 221 -3.92 1.24 13.85
CA LEU A 221 -4.83 1.34 14.98
C LEU A 221 -4.24 0.72 16.26
N GLY A 222 -3.70 -0.49 16.14
CA GLY A 222 -3.08 -1.21 17.25
C GLY A 222 -1.91 -0.42 17.85
N LEU A 223 -1.04 0.12 17.01
CA LEU A 223 0.09 0.94 17.45
C LEU A 223 -0.37 2.20 18.19
N PHE A 224 -1.39 2.88 17.68
CA PHE A 224 -1.99 4.05 18.34
C PHE A 224 -2.62 3.73 19.70
N LEU A 225 -3.26 2.56 19.86
CA LEU A 225 -3.94 2.19 21.10
C LEU A 225 -2.99 1.66 22.19
N ILE A 226 -1.81 1.15 21.81
CA ILE A 226 -0.87 0.49 22.73
C ILE A 226 0.26 1.46 23.13
N SER A 227 0.61 2.43 22.26
CA SER A 227 1.65 3.42 22.50
C SER A 227 1.13 4.66 23.18
#